data_e146a01a6a126b6778ae6f2a2bde9442
#
_entry.id   e146a01a6a126b6778ae6f2a2bde9442
#
_cell.length_a   1.000
_cell.length_b   1.000
_cell.length_c   1.000
_cell.angle_alpha   90.00
_cell.angle_beta   90.00
_cell.angle_gamma   90.00
#
_symmetry.space_group_name_H-M   'P 1'
#
loop_
_entity.id
_entity.type
_entity.pdbx_description
1 polymer ?
#
loop_
_entity_poly.entity_id
_entity_poly.type
_entity_poly.pdbx_seq_one_letter_code
_entity_poly.pdbx_strand_id
1 'polypeptide(L)'
;KKPENYGGMVQLKGPSQDFFNYFLEFKRQKGEMFGQSSLGLSNIYTTKLDFAPKDNLKFSLMYQLAEEDNWLNWIQDNFFGIYKRKQKTTVASINWFGGDKHELRLKAQMVGFTARDPLPFVSNTIGDLNKVEANIDPFTLSDLAFQVRYRYEILPLAYLYVVYSRGGRIIEFDQENSLKEIYKRPWNEPQADTFTVKVRYRF
;
A
#
# COMPACT_ATOMS: atom_id res chain seq x y z
N LYS A 1 27.43 11.37 2.39
CA LYS A 1 26.73 12.61 2.82
C LYS A 1 25.25 12.32 2.91
N LYS A 2 24.62 12.58 4.06
CA LYS A 2 23.16 12.46 4.18
C LYS A 2 22.51 13.39 3.15
N PRO A 3 21.57 12.92 2.32
CA PRO A 3 20.88 13.80 1.38
C PRO A 3 20.14 14.89 2.15
N GLU A 4 20.16 16.10 1.61
CA GLU A 4 19.39 17.21 2.17
C GLU A 4 17.90 16.90 2.07
N ASN A 5 17.20 16.88 3.19
CA ASN A 5 15.77 16.69 3.23
C ASN A 5 15.07 18.05 3.25
N TYR A 6 14.30 18.34 2.22
CA TYR A 6 13.42 19.51 2.18
C TYR A 6 12.14 19.17 1.42
N GLY A 7 11.07 19.85 1.73
CA GLY A 7 9.81 19.66 1.07
C GLY A 7 8.72 20.57 1.58
N GLY A 8 7.57 20.51 0.93
CA GLY A 8 6.37 21.21 1.30
C GLY A 8 5.15 20.34 1.06
N MET A 9 4.05 20.65 1.74
CA MET A 9 2.78 19.98 1.55
C MET A 9 1.62 20.96 1.60
N VAL A 10 0.56 20.63 0.87
CA VAL A 10 -0.74 21.30 0.93
C VAL A 10 -1.78 20.24 1.28
N GLN A 11 -2.65 20.57 2.24
CA GLN A 11 -3.70 19.69 2.69
C GLN A 11 -5.04 20.41 2.65
N LEU A 12 -6.06 19.72 2.17
CA LEU A 12 -7.45 20.13 2.24
C LEU A 12 -8.25 19.07 2.98
N LYS A 13 -8.91 19.49 4.06
CA LYS A 13 -9.81 18.62 4.84
C LYS A 13 -11.22 19.16 4.67
N GLY A 14 -12.17 18.28 4.38
CA GLY A 14 -13.57 18.64 4.32
C GLY A 14 -14.17 18.91 5.69
N PRO A 15 -15.36 19.53 5.73
CA PRO A 15 -16.08 19.71 6.97
C PRO A 15 -16.31 18.32 7.59
N SER A 16 -16.03 18.22 8.88
CA SER A 16 -16.37 17.05 9.68
C SER A 16 -17.90 17.00 9.81
N GLN A 17 -18.54 16.40 8.83
CA GLN A 17 -19.94 16.00 8.93
C GLN A 17 -19.96 14.56 9.41
N ASP A 18 -20.91 14.20 10.27
CA ASP A 18 -20.98 12.87 10.91
C ASP A 18 -21.03 11.73 9.89
N PHE A 19 -21.58 12.00 8.70
CA PHE A 19 -21.77 10.98 7.66
C PHE A 19 -20.72 11.00 6.54
N PHE A 20 -19.95 12.11 6.33
CA PHE A 20 -18.99 12.20 5.24
C PHE A 20 -17.79 13.09 5.60
N ASN A 21 -16.58 12.56 5.40
CA ASN A 21 -15.34 13.28 5.53
C ASN A 21 -14.43 13.02 4.33
N TYR A 22 -13.68 14.03 3.92
CA TYR A 22 -12.64 13.87 2.93
C TYR A 22 -11.34 14.54 3.34
N PHE A 23 -10.24 14.01 2.82
CA PHE A 23 -8.89 14.52 2.99
C PHE A 23 -8.16 14.41 1.66
N LEU A 24 -7.62 15.54 1.20
CA LEU A 24 -6.77 15.63 0.02
C LEU A 24 -5.41 16.18 0.44
N GLU A 25 -4.33 15.57 -0.03
CA GLU A 25 -2.98 16.01 0.25
C GLU A 25 -2.15 15.95 -1.03
N PHE A 26 -1.40 17.01 -1.26
CA PHE A 26 -0.26 17.02 -2.17
C PHE A 26 1.01 17.30 -1.35
N LYS A 27 2.00 16.42 -1.46
CA LYS A 27 3.29 16.56 -0.82
C LYS A 27 4.39 16.43 -1.86
N ARG A 28 5.32 17.40 -1.86
CA ARG A 28 6.54 17.36 -2.65
C ARG A 28 7.73 17.41 -1.71
N GLN A 29 8.65 16.47 -1.83
CA GLN A 29 9.82 16.39 -0.96
C GLN A 29 11.03 15.84 -1.71
N LYS A 30 12.23 16.17 -1.23
CA LYS A 30 13.49 15.54 -1.57
C LYS A 30 14.03 14.81 -0.35
N GLY A 31 14.58 13.62 -0.57
CA GLY A 31 15.16 12.81 0.50
C GLY A 31 14.34 11.57 0.82
N GLU A 32 14.43 11.09 2.06
CA GLU A 32 13.81 9.85 2.50
C GLU A 32 12.27 9.88 2.41
N MET A 33 11.69 8.83 1.84
CA MET A 33 10.26 8.64 1.72
C MET A 33 9.86 7.23 2.14
N PHE A 34 8.84 7.13 3.02
CA PHE A 34 8.34 5.83 3.56
C PHE A 34 9.43 4.92 4.12
N GLY A 35 10.46 5.48 4.77
CA GLY A 35 11.60 4.73 5.29
C GLY A 35 12.56 4.21 4.22
N GLN A 36 12.42 4.66 2.96
CA GLN A 36 13.30 4.31 1.84
C GLN A 36 14.04 5.56 1.35
N SER A 37 15.30 5.37 0.96
CA SER A 37 16.14 6.46 0.49
C SER A 37 15.72 6.90 -0.91
N SER A 38 15.46 8.19 -1.09
CA SER A 38 15.28 8.82 -2.40
C SER A 38 16.32 9.92 -2.57
N LEU A 39 17.02 9.90 -3.70
CA LEU A 39 18.04 10.90 -4.04
C LEU A 39 17.47 12.06 -4.86
N GLY A 40 16.22 11.94 -5.30
CA GLY A 40 15.51 12.89 -6.14
C GLY A 40 14.30 13.54 -5.47
N LEU A 41 13.51 14.22 -6.30
CA LEU A 41 12.22 14.76 -5.91
C LEU A 41 11.15 13.68 -5.96
N SER A 42 10.27 13.71 -4.97
CA SER A 42 9.11 12.82 -4.87
C SER A 42 7.84 13.67 -4.79
N ASN A 43 6.83 13.31 -5.57
CA ASN A 43 5.50 13.88 -5.52
C ASN A 43 4.52 12.83 -5.01
N ILE A 44 3.74 13.18 -4.00
CA ILE A 44 2.76 12.29 -3.37
C ILE A 44 1.41 12.96 -3.39
N TYR A 45 0.42 12.27 -3.92
CA TYR A 45 -0.98 12.67 -3.95
C TYR A 45 -1.77 11.68 -3.11
N THR A 46 -2.44 12.14 -2.07
CA THR A 46 -3.25 11.30 -1.18
C THR A 46 -4.68 11.80 -1.16
N THR A 47 -5.62 10.89 -1.39
CA THR A 47 -7.06 11.13 -1.23
C THR A 47 -7.60 10.13 -0.20
N LYS A 48 -8.33 10.60 0.80
CA LYS A 48 -9.08 9.76 1.74
C LYS A 48 -10.53 10.20 1.76
N LEU A 49 -11.42 9.22 1.77
CA LEU A 49 -12.86 9.40 1.86
C LEU A 49 -13.40 8.50 2.95
N ASP A 50 -14.14 9.05 3.90
CA ASP A 50 -14.88 8.31 4.91
C ASP A 50 -16.37 8.63 4.73
N PHE A 51 -17.19 7.60 4.65
CA PHE A 51 -18.62 7.71 4.47
C PHE A 51 -19.36 6.78 5.44
N ALA A 52 -20.19 7.35 6.31
CA ALA A 52 -20.97 6.64 7.30
C ALA A 52 -22.46 7.00 7.15
N PRO A 53 -23.18 6.37 6.18
CA PRO A 53 -24.59 6.70 5.91
C PRO A 53 -25.52 6.36 7.07
N LYS A 54 -25.05 5.53 7.99
CA LYS A 54 -25.73 5.12 9.24
C LYS A 54 -24.69 4.87 10.32
N ASP A 55 -25.05 4.97 11.58
CA ASP A 55 -24.17 4.74 12.73
C ASP A 55 -23.54 3.33 12.73
N ASN A 56 -24.25 2.37 12.15
CA ASN A 56 -23.81 0.99 12.09
C ASN A 56 -23.12 0.61 10.76
N LEU A 57 -22.88 1.54 9.85
CA LEU A 57 -22.26 1.26 8.54
C LEU A 57 -21.25 2.35 8.16
N LYS A 58 -19.98 1.96 8.04
CA LYS A 58 -18.89 2.85 7.66
C LYS A 58 -18.11 2.28 6.47
N PHE A 59 -17.87 3.14 5.49
CA PHE A 59 -16.98 2.93 4.35
C PHE A 59 -15.77 3.85 4.48
N SER A 60 -14.57 3.34 4.17
CA SER A 60 -13.37 4.16 4.07
C SER A 60 -12.60 3.79 2.82
N LEU A 61 -12.12 4.79 2.10
CA LEU A 61 -11.27 4.61 0.92
C LEU A 61 -10.08 5.57 1.02
N MET A 62 -8.88 5.04 0.84
CA MET A 62 -7.67 5.80 0.64
C MET A 62 -7.07 5.43 -0.71
N TYR A 63 -6.74 6.43 -1.50
CA TYR A 63 -5.94 6.29 -2.72
C TYR A 63 -4.73 7.19 -2.62
N GLN A 64 -3.56 6.64 -2.94
CA GLN A 64 -2.31 7.39 -2.97
C GLN A 64 -1.55 7.07 -4.25
N LEU A 65 -1.06 8.13 -4.92
CA LEU A 65 -0.11 8.07 -6.01
C LEU A 65 1.20 8.70 -5.55
N ALA A 66 2.31 7.98 -5.70
CA ALA A 66 3.65 8.48 -5.42
C ALA A 66 4.51 8.34 -6.68
N GLU A 67 5.22 9.40 -7.04
CA GLU A 67 6.15 9.46 -8.17
C GLU A 67 7.50 9.93 -7.66
N GLU A 68 8.55 9.17 -7.95
CA GLU A 68 9.92 9.41 -7.51
C GLU A 68 10.88 9.27 -8.68
N ASP A 69 11.70 10.31 -8.90
CA ASP A 69 12.61 10.32 -10.03
C ASP A 69 13.90 9.50 -9.78
N ASN A 70 14.35 9.41 -8.53
CA ASN A 70 15.61 8.75 -8.16
C ASN A 70 15.42 7.92 -6.88
N TRP A 71 14.60 6.89 -6.95
CA TRP A 71 14.41 5.94 -5.87
C TRP A 71 15.60 4.99 -5.78
N LEU A 72 16.28 4.98 -4.63
CA LEU A 72 17.41 4.09 -4.37
C LEU A 72 16.90 2.74 -3.85
N ASN A 73 17.24 1.67 -4.57
CA ASN A 73 16.96 0.29 -4.20
C ASN A 73 18.25 -0.49 -3.97
N TRP A 74 18.36 -1.15 -2.84
CA TRP A 74 19.45 -2.09 -2.57
C TRP A 74 19.21 -3.39 -3.35
N ILE A 75 20.24 -3.90 -4.01
CA ILE A 75 20.15 -5.14 -4.80
C ILE A 75 20.89 -6.26 -4.08
N GLN A 76 22.18 -6.08 -3.80
CA GLN A 76 23.01 -7.01 -3.04
C GLN A 76 24.30 -6.31 -2.56
N ASP A 77 24.91 -6.81 -1.50
CA ASP A 77 26.18 -6.33 -0.94
C ASP A 77 26.26 -4.79 -0.90
N ASN A 78 27.18 -4.19 -1.67
CA ASN A 78 27.32 -2.75 -1.87
C ASN A 78 26.76 -2.26 -3.21
N PHE A 79 25.96 -3.06 -3.90
CA PHE A 79 25.38 -2.78 -5.21
C PHE A 79 23.94 -2.28 -5.10
N PHE A 80 23.64 -1.15 -5.72
CA PHE A 80 22.38 -0.43 -5.68
C PHE A 80 21.89 -0.10 -7.09
N GLY A 81 20.57 -0.02 -7.23
CA GLY A 81 19.92 0.55 -8.41
C GLY A 81 19.19 1.84 -8.07
N ILE A 82 19.31 2.85 -8.90
CA ILE A 82 18.47 4.06 -8.85
C ILE A 82 17.45 3.95 -9.97
N TYR A 83 16.16 4.10 -9.62
CA TYR A 83 15.03 3.91 -10.52
C TYR A 83 14.11 5.12 -10.50
N LYS A 84 13.39 5.34 -11.60
CA LYS A 84 12.14 6.09 -11.57
C LYS A 84 11.03 5.19 -11.07
N ARG A 85 10.45 5.53 -9.92
CA ARG A 85 9.36 4.76 -9.31
C ARG A 85 8.03 5.48 -9.42
N LYS A 86 7.02 4.74 -9.86
CA LYS A 86 5.63 5.18 -9.81
C LYS A 86 4.82 4.15 -9.04
N GLN A 87 4.28 4.55 -7.88
CA GLN A 87 3.54 3.67 -6.97
C GLN A 87 2.09 4.13 -6.83
N LYS A 88 1.18 3.18 -6.85
CA LYS A 88 -0.22 3.37 -6.46
C LYS A 88 -0.54 2.50 -5.25
N THR A 89 -1.18 3.10 -4.26
CA THR A 89 -1.69 2.39 -3.08
C THR A 89 -3.17 2.67 -2.95
N THR A 90 -3.96 1.60 -2.80
CA THR A 90 -5.39 1.68 -2.52
C THR A 90 -5.68 0.92 -1.25
N VAL A 91 -6.37 1.53 -0.30
CA VAL A 91 -6.88 0.86 0.90
C VAL A 91 -8.37 1.14 1.00
N ALA A 92 -9.17 0.09 1.03
CA ALA A 92 -10.62 0.18 1.20
C ALA A 92 -11.07 -0.64 2.42
N SER A 93 -12.04 -0.15 3.15
CA SER A 93 -12.65 -0.92 4.23
C SER A 93 -14.14 -0.65 4.34
N ILE A 94 -14.86 -1.68 4.79
CA ILE A 94 -16.29 -1.62 5.14
C ILE A 94 -16.42 -2.21 6.54
N ASN A 95 -17.09 -1.49 7.43
CA ASN A 95 -17.46 -1.97 8.75
C ASN A 95 -18.98 -1.86 8.89
N TRP A 96 -19.61 -2.97 9.18
CA TRP A 96 -21.05 -3.04 9.40
C TRP A 96 -21.38 -3.82 10.67
N PHE A 97 -22.32 -3.27 11.44
CA PHE A 97 -22.86 -3.89 12.64
C PHE A 97 -24.37 -4.10 12.47
N GLY A 98 -24.80 -5.36 12.44
CA GLY A 98 -26.20 -5.76 12.33
C GLY A 98 -26.79 -6.02 13.71
N GLY A 99 -27.25 -4.96 14.39
CA GLY A 99 -27.63 -5.01 15.79
C GLY A 99 -26.45 -5.39 16.70
N ASP A 100 -26.74 -6.02 17.85
CA ASP A 100 -25.71 -6.34 18.85
C ASP A 100 -24.94 -7.63 18.52
N LYS A 101 -25.46 -8.46 17.62
CA LYS A 101 -24.95 -9.82 17.39
C LYS A 101 -24.09 -9.99 16.15
N HIS A 102 -24.22 -9.13 15.16
CA HIS A 102 -23.56 -9.29 13.86
C HIS A 102 -22.52 -8.21 13.62
N GLU A 103 -21.34 -8.61 13.18
CA GLU A 103 -20.29 -7.70 12.73
C GLU A 103 -19.67 -8.23 11.44
N LEU A 104 -19.67 -7.40 10.40
CA LEU A 104 -18.97 -7.67 9.15
C LEU A 104 -17.90 -6.61 8.93
N ARG A 105 -16.67 -7.06 8.75
CA ARG A 105 -15.54 -6.21 8.36
C ARG A 105 -14.94 -6.72 7.06
N LEU A 106 -14.81 -5.83 6.10
CA LEU A 106 -14.06 -6.05 4.88
C LEU A 106 -12.88 -5.08 4.86
N LYS A 107 -11.70 -5.56 4.52
CA LYS A 107 -10.52 -4.75 4.29
C LYS A 107 -9.81 -5.23 3.03
N ALA A 108 -9.49 -4.30 2.14
CA ALA A 108 -8.68 -4.53 0.96
C ALA A 108 -7.53 -3.53 0.95
N GLN A 109 -6.32 -4.00 0.72
CA GLN A 109 -5.14 -3.18 0.50
C GLN A 109 -4.45 -3.68 -0.76
N MET A 110 -4.11 -2.76 -1.64
CA MET A 110 -3.42 -3.05 -2.87
C MET A 110 -2.32 -2.02 -3.10
N VAL A 111 -1.11 -2.51 -3.32
CA VAL A 111 0.05 -1.71 -3.65
C VAL A 111 0.60 -2.22 -4.97
N GLY A 112 0.77 -1.32 -5.92
CA GLY A 112 1.44 -1.63 -7.18
C GLY A 112 2.44 -0.56 -7.52
N PHE A 113 3.68 -0.93 -7.89
CA PHE A 113 4.63 0.03 -8.41
C PHE A 113 5.43 -0.50 -9.59
N THR A 114 5.89 0.43 -10.40
CA THR A 114 6.85 0.21 -11.48
C THR A 114 8.15 0.90 -11.13
N ALA A 115 9.27 0.21 -11.32
CA ALA A 115 10.63 0.74 -11.21
C ALA A 115 11.28 0.69 -12.61
N ARG A 116 11.48 1.87 -13.22
CA ARG A 116 11.96 2.00 -14.61
C ARG A 116 13.24 2.81 -14.69
N ASP A 117 13.85 2.83 -15.86
CA ASP A 117 15.07 3.59 -16.17
C ASP A 117 16.20 3.33 -15.15
N PRO A 118 16.60 2.06 -14.96
CA PRO A 118 17.55 1.69 -13.94
C PRO A 118 18.95 2.26 -14.21
N LEU A 119 19.60 2.77 -13.16
CA LEU A 119 20.98 3.20 -13.17
C LEU A 119 21.75 2.45 -12.08
N PRO A 120 22.82 1.70 -12.43
CA PRO A 120 23.59 0.91 -11.46
C PRO A 120 24.63 1.75 -10.71
N PHE A 121 24.75 1.50 -9.41
CA PHE A 121 25.71 2.15 -8.52
C PHE A 121 26.34 1.15 -7.55
N VAL A 122 27.57 1.45 -7.16
CA VAL A 122 28.27 0.75 -6.08
C VAL A 122 28.61 1.75 -4.99
N SER A 123 28.32 1.38 -3.72
CA SER A 123 28.71 2.16 -2.56
C SER A 123 30.16 1.85 -2.15
N ASN A 124 30.95 2.88 -1.87
CA ASN A 124 32.24 2.72 -1.24
C ASN A 124 32.11 2.57 0.30
N THR A 125 33.22 2.36 0.98
CA THR A 125 33.28 2.20 2.45
C THR A 125 32.83 3.44 3.23
N ILE A 126 32.76 4.61 2.60
CA ILE A 126 32.35 5.90 3.19
C ILE A 126 30.85 6.17 2.93
N GLY A 127 30.21 5.33 2.06
CA GLY A 127 28.80 5.45 1.71
C GLY A 127 28.52 6.35 0.49
N ASP A 128 29.54 6.75 -0.27
CA ASP A 128 29.34 7.45 -1.54
C ASP A 128 28.96 6.47 -2.64
N LEU A 129 28.02 6.87 -3.50
CA LEU A 129 27.55 6.09 -4.63
C LEU A 129 28.31 6.45 -5.89
N ASN A 130 29.00 5.47 -6.49
CA ASN A 130 29.70 5.58 -7.74
C ASN A 130 28.93 4.84 -8.83
N LYS A 131 28.65 5.52 -9.94
CA LYS A 131 28.02 4.89 -11.09
C LYS A 131 28.96 3.86 -11.70
N VAL A 132 28.43 2.70 -12.07
CA VAL A 132 29.17 1.61 -12.70
C VAL A 132 28.49 1.20 -13.99
N GLU A 133 29.23 0.49 -14.87
CA GLU A 133 28.68 -0.16 -16.04
C GLU A 133 28.26 -1.58 -15.64
N ALA A 134 26.97 -1.77 -15.37
CA ALA A 134 26.37 -3.06 -15.09
C ALA A 134 24.96 -3.08 -15.66
N ASN A 135 24.45 -4.25 -15.96
CA ASN A 135 23.06 -4.41 -16.38
C ASN A 135 22.18 -4.69 -15.15
N ILE A 136 21.14 -3.89 -14.99
CA ILE A 136 20.07 -4.12 -14.01
C ILE A 136 18.74 -3.93 -14.71
N ASP A 137 17.77 -4.78 -14.40
CA ASP A 137 16.50 -4.79 -15.10
C ASP A 137 15.47 -3.86 -14.43
N PRO A 138 14.59 -3.23 -15.21
CA PRO A 138 13.37 -2.64 -14.67
C PRO A 138 12.49 -3.74 -14.07
N PHE A 139 11.67 -3.39 -13.09
CA PHE A 139 10.75 -4.35 -12.48
C PHE A 139 9.46 -3.73 -12.03
N THR A 140 8.49 -4.58 -11.81
CA THR A 140 7.19 -4.23 -11.26
C THR A 140 6.92 -5.04 -10.00
N LEU A 141 6.22 -4.46 -9.04
CA LEU A 141 5.73 -5.16 -7.87
C LEU A 141 4.25 -4.91 -7.69
N SER A 142 3.52 -5.96 -7.40
CA SER A 142 2.14 -5.90 -6.96
C SER A 142 1.96 -6.68 -5.67
N ASP A 143 1.22 -6.11 -4.74
CA ASP A 143 0.94 -6.68 -3.42
C ASP A 143 -0.55 -6.50 -3.13
N LEU A 144 -1.24 -7.59 -2.82
CA LEU A 144 -2.65 -7.63 -2.47
C LEU A 144 -2.84 -8.26 -1.10
N ALA A 145 -3.61 -7.60 -0.24
CA ALA A 145 -4.16 -8.17 0.96
C ALA A 145 -5.67 -7.88 1.00
N PHE A 146 -6.47 -8.91 0.93
CA PHE A 146 -7.93 -8.84 1.02
C PHE A 146 -8.41 -9.74 2.14
N GLN A 147 -9.29 -9.22 2.99
CA GLN A 147 -9.89 -10.00 4.06
C GLN A 147 -11.35 -9.61 4.27
N VAL A 148 -12.21 -10.61 4.40
CA VAL A 148 -13.58 -10.48 4.91
C VAL A 148 -13.65 -11.24 6.23
N ARG A 149 -14.11 -10.58 7.27
CA ARG A 149 -14.34 -11.17 8.58
C ARG A 149 -15.77 -10.92 9.02
N TYR A 150 -16.49 -12.00 9.26
CA TYR A 150 -17.82 -11.99 9.87
C TYR A 150 -17.74 -12.57 11.27
N ARG A 151 -18.36 -11.90 12.25
CA ARG A 151 -18.53 -12.35 13.61
C ARG A 151 -20.04 -12.39 13.93
N TYR A 152 -20.44 -13.50 14.53
CA TYR A 152 -21.80 -13.67 15.05
C TYR A 152 -21.75 -14.04 16.53
N GLU A 153 -22.46 -13.32 17.37
CA GLU A 153 -22.64 -13.66 18.78
C GLU A 153 -23.79 -14.65 18.94
N ILE A 154 -23.45 -15.91 19.21
CA ILE A 154 -24.41 -17.01 19.37
C ILE A 154 -25.15 -16.86 20.70
N LEU A 155 -24.37 -16.65 21.76
CA LEU A 155 -24.80 -16.41 23.13
C LEU A 155 -23.87 -15.36 23.75
N PRO A 156 -24.21 -14.73 24.89
CA PRO A 156 -23.28 -13.82 25.55
C PRO A 156 -21.90 -14.44 25.74
N LEU A 157 -20.85 -13.78 25.19
CA LEU A 157 -19.45 -14.21 25.20
C LEU A 157 -19.12 -15.46 24.36
N ALA A 158 -20.07 -16.00 23.58
CA ALA A 158 -19.86 -17.10 22.65
C ALA A 158 -20.00 -16.59 21.20
N TYR A 159 -18.96 -16.79 20.39
CA TYR A 159 -18.85 -16.20 19.06
C TYR A 159 -18.51 -17.23 17.99
N LEU A 160 -19.15 -17.10 16.83
CA LEU A 160 -18.73 -17.71 15.58
C LEU A 160 -17.96 -16.65 14.76
N TYR A 161 -16.78 -17.01 14.29
CA TYR A 161 -16.00 -16.21 13.34
C TYR A 161 -15.89 -16.95 12.04
N VAL A 162 -16.15 -16.24 10.95
CA VAL A 162 -15.89 -16.70 9.58
C VAL A 162 -14.95 -15.69 8.94
N VAL A 163 -13.80 -16.15 8.48
CA VAL A 163 -12.75 -15.31 7.89
C VAL A 163 -12.37 -15.86 6.53
N TYR A 164 -12.46 -15.03 5.52
CA TYR A 164 -11.87 -15.28 4.22
C TYR A 164 -10.73 -14.30 3.97
N SER A 165 -9.58 -14.79 3.55
CA SER A 165 -8.42 -13.97 3.23
C SER A 165 -7.84 -14.40 1.88
N ARG A 166 -7.50 -13.43 1.05
CA ARG A 166 -6.88 -13.63 -0.26
C ARG A 166 -5.79 -12.61 -0.47
N GLY A 167 -4.66 -13.02 -1.01
CA GLY A 167 -3.57 -12.10 -1.28
C GLY A 167 -2.32 -12.76 -1.79
N GLY A 168 -1.32 -11.93 -2.03
CA GLY A 168 0.00 -12.35 -2.49
C GLY A 168 0.80 -11.18 -3.03
N ARG A 169 2.08 -11.45 -3.24
CA ARG A 169 3.06 -10.53 -3.81
C ARG A 169 3.64 -11.11 -5.09
N ILE A 170 3.59 -10.33 -6.16
CA ILE A 170 4.16 -10.69 -7.46
C ILE A 170 5.22 -9.66 -7.80
N ILE A 171 6.43 -10.13 -8.15
CA ILE A 171 7.52 -9.31 -8.67
C ILE A 171 7.85 -9.83 -10.06
N GLU A 172 7.96 -8.92 -11.03
CA GLU A 172 8.27 -9.25 -12.41
C GLU A 172 9.38 -8.35 -12.91
N PHE A 173 10.36 -8.97 -13.55
CA PHE A 173 11.50 -8.30 -14.18
C PHE A 173 11.26 -8.18 -15.68
N ASP A 174 11.84 -7.14 -16.28
CA ASP A 174 11.86 -6.91 -17.72
C ASP A 174 10.48 -6.86 -18.41
N GLN A 175 9.43 -6.42 -17.71
CA GLN A 175 8.11 -6.25 -18.30
C GLN A 175 7.61 -4.81 -18.23
N GLU A 176 7.16 -4.29 -19.37
CA GLU A 176 6.49 -2.99 -19.47
C GLU A 176 5.00 -3.08 -19.08
N ASN A 177 4.69 -3.72 -17.98
CA ASN A 177 3.31 -3.85 -17.53
C ASN A 177 2.72 -2.48 -17.16
N SER A 178 1.49 -2.24 -17.59
CA SER A 178 0.74 -1.08 -17.16
C SER A 178 0.37 -1.22 -15.67
N LEU A 179 0.25 -0.09 -14.95
CA LEU A 179 -0.22 -0.12 -13.56
C LEU A 179 -1.60 -0.79 -13.40
N LYS A 180 -2.41 -0.81 -14.45
CA LYS A 180 -3.72 -1.49 -14.44
C LYS A 180 -3.59 -3.02 -14.42
N GLU A 181 -2.63 -3.56 -15.16
CA GLU A 181 -2.36 -5.01 -15.20
C GLU A 181 -1.74 -5.48 -13.89
N ILE A 182 -0.81 -4.70 -13.33
CA ILE A 182 -0.20 -4.95 -12.03
C ILE A 182 -1.27 -5.10 -10.93
N TYR A 183 -2.36 -4.30 -10.98
CA TYR A 183 -3.45 -4.39 -10.02
C TYR A 183 -4.31 -5.63 -10.15
N LYS A 184 -4.46 -6.20 -11.34
CA LYS A 184 -5.30 -7.39 -11.57
C LYS A 184 -4.60 -8.69 -11.20
N ARG A 185 -3.29 -8.77 -11.40
CA ARG A 185 -2.52 -10.00 -11.28
C ARG A 185 -2.60 -10.68 -9.92
N PRO A 186 -2.29 -10.02 -8.78
CA PRO A 186 -2.31 -10.68 -7.48
C PRO A 186 -3.73 -11.10 -7.05
N TRP A 187 -4.77 -10.54 -7.69
CA TRP A 187 -6.13 -11.01 -7.52
C TRP A 187 -6.39 -12.31 -8.29
N ASN A 188 -5.87 -12.42 -9.51
CA ASN A 188 -6.08 -13.60 -10.36
C ASN A 188 -5.15 -14.76 -9.98
N GLU A 189 -3.96 -14.45 -9.49
CA GLU A 189 -2.90 -15.41 -9.13
C GLU A 189 -2.53 -15.25 -7.64
N PRO A 190 -3.44 -15.56 -6.69
CA PRO A 190 -3.16 -15.37 -5.27
C PRO A 190 -2.15 -16.39 -4.77
N GLN A 191 -1.24 -15.96 -3.91
CA GLN A 191 -0.33 -16.85 -3.19
C GLN A 191 -0.96 -17.45 -1.93
N ALA A 192 -1.95 -16.76 -1.38
CA ALA A 192 -2.75 -17.22 -0.25
C ALA A 192 -4.23 -17.02 -0.56
N ASP A 193 -5.01 -18.07 -0.38
CA ASP A 193 -6.46 -18.09 -0.51
C ASP A 193 -7.01 -19.00 0.59
N THR A 194 -7.48 -18.41 1.70
CA THR A 194 -7.79 -19.15 2.92
C THR A 194 -9.19 -18.84 3.40
N PHE A 195 -9.88 -19.88 3.85
CA PHE A 195 -11.17 -19.80 4.51
C PHE A 195 -11.06 -20.43 5.89
N THR A 196 -11.41 -19.68 6.94
CA THR A 196 -11.28 -20.12 8.33
C THR A 196 -12.60 -19.92 9.07
N VAL A 197 -13.03 -20.95 9.77
CA VAL A 197 -14.16 -20.89 10.71
C VAL A 197 -13.64 -21.17 12.11
N LYS A 198 -13.99 -20.32 13.07
CA LYS A 198 -13.61 -20.45 14.48
C LYS A 198 -14.82 -20.24 15.37
N VAL A 199 -15.04 -21.15 16.29
CA VAL A 199 -16.01 -21.01 17.36
C VAL A 199 -15.25 -20.75 18.67
N ARG A 200 -15.63 -19.69 19.36
CA ARG A 200 -15.20 -19.40 20.72
C ARG A 200 -16.42 -19.56 21.64
N TYR A 201 -16.31 -20.46 22.58
CA TYR A 201 -17.36 -20.67 23.58
C TYR A 201 -16.77 -20.44 24.97
N ARG A 202 -17.52 -19.79 25.84
CA ARG A 202 -17.14 -19.62 27.24
C ARG A 202 -18.12 -20.45 28.08
N PHE A 203 -17.56 -21.39 28.83
CA PHE A 203 -18.27 -22.19 29.81
C PHE A 203 -18.49 -21.38 31.09
#